data_dad271dba7965d312b96c99faccca770
#
_entry.id   dad271dba7965d312b96c99faccca770
#
_cell.length_a   1.000
_cell.length_b   1.000
_cell.length_c   1.000
_cell.angle_alpha   90.00
_cell.angle_beta   90.00
_cell.angle_gamma   90.00
#
_symmetry.space_group_name_H-M   'P 1'
#
loop_
_entity.id
_entity.type
_entity.pdbx_description
1 polymer ?
#
loop_
_entity_poly.entity_id
_entity_poly.type
_entity_poly.pdbx_seq_one_letter_code
_entity_poly.pdbx_strand_id
1 'polypeptide(L)'
;MIYREAGQFKTTYASDQQLFPILQDRVFVIGFLVFAFAVVPFIATEYFFRAILTPFLILSIAALGLNILVGYCGQVSLGTGGFMAVGAYAAYNLAVRQPELNLVVVFLLAGLCSTVVGVIFGIPSLRIKGFYLAVATLAAQFFLDWAFIRIAWFTNNSSSGSVSAPPLEIFGYVVQGPAQKYLFVLAFASIAALVARNLTRGAIGRSWMATRDMDVAAEVIGIRPLTAKLTAFAVSSFFVGVAGALWAFVYLGSWEPLAFDVNRSFQLLFMVIIGGLGSILGSFLGAAFIVMLPLVLNQLPGALGLPLSTAMISDIESMAFGSLIIFFLIVEPRGLARLWAIGKEKLRLWPFPH
;
A
#
# COMPACT_ATOMS: atom_id res chain seq x y z
N MET A 1 2.79 6.05 34.95
CA MET A 1 2.50 5.19 33.81
C MET A 1 1.82 6.02 32.74
N ILE A 2 2.48 6.23 31.59
CA ILE A 2 1.97 7.08 30.50
C ILE A 2 0.89 6.33 29.69
N TYR A 3 0.99 5.02 29.59
CA TYR A 3 0.06 4.18 28.85
C TYR A 3 -0.47 3.04 29.71
N ARG A 4 -1.78 2.97 29.95
CA ARG A 4 -2.40 1.94 30.79
C ARG A 4 -3.23 0.99 29.93
N GLU A 5 -2.75 -0.24 29.73
CA GLU A 5 -3.56 -1.37 29.26
C GLU A 5 -4.22 -2.12 30.44
N ALA A 6 -3.52 -2.18 31.58
CA ALA A 6 -4.03 -2.82 32.78
C ALA A 6 -5.23 -2.04 33.37
N GLY A 7 -6.26 -2.75 33.79
CA GLY A 7 -7.51 -2.16 34.30
C GLY A 7 -8.55 -1.82 33.22
N GLN A 8 -8.31 -2.11 31.95
CA GLN A 8 -9.28 -2.00 30.86
C GLN A 8 -10.17 -3.26 30.82
N PHE A 9 -11.07 -3.36 31.78
CA PHE A 9 -12.00 -4.48 31.88
C PHE A 9 -13.13 -4.37 30.87
N LYS A 10 -13.39 -5.43 30.10
CA LYS A 10 -14.47 -5.52 29.10
C LYS A 10 -15.47 -6.57 29.55
N THR A 11 -16.73 -6.17 29.66
CA THR A 11 -17.83 -7.06 30.13
C THR A 11 -18.60 -7.69 28.99
N THR A 12 -18.45 -7.22 27.76
CA THR A 12 -19.19 -7.71 26.59
C THR A 12 -18.26 -7.96 25.41
N TYR A 13 -18.56 -8.95 24.58
CA TYR A 13 -17.83 -9.24 23.34
C TYR A 13 -17.81 -8.04 22.38
N ALA A 14 -18.91 -7.30 22.29
CA ALA A 14 -18.98 -6.11 21.44
C ALA A 14 -17.98 -5.03 21.88
N SER A 15 -17.74 -4.84 23.17
CA SER A 15 -16.74 -3.90 23.68
C SER A 15 -15.30 -4.38 23.48
N ASP A 16 -15.09 -5.69 23.48
CA ASP A 16 -13.76 -6.29 23.24
C ASP A 16 -13.39 -6.28 21.74
N GLN A 17 -14.41 -6.43 20.87
CA GLN A 17 -14.24 -6.39 19.42
C GLN A 17 -14.09 -4.96 18.84
N GLN A 18 -14.13 -3.90 19.65
CA GLN A 18 -13.95 -2.53 19.16
C GLN A 18 -12.61 -2.35 18.44
N LEU A 19 -12.61 -1.57 17.36
CA LEU A 19 -11.42 -1.28 16.56
C LEU A 19 -10.26 -0.68 17.39
N PHE A 20 -10.59 0.13 18.37
CA PHE A 20 -9.65 0.73 19.33
C PHE A 20 -10.20 0.53 20.74
N PRO A 21 -9.86 -0.61 21.40
CA PRO A 21 -10.41 -0.94 22.71
C PRO A 21 -9.90 -0.02 23.84
N ILE A 22 -8.74 0.60 23.65
CA ILE A 22 -8.11 1.48 24.63
C ILE A 22 -8.40 2.94 24.30
N LEU A 23 -8.88 3.71 25.28
CA LEU A 23 -9.25 5.12 25.10
C LEU A 23 -8.06 5.96 24.59
N GLN A 24 -6.85 5.71 25.10
CA GLN A 24 -5.65 6.44 24.71
C GLN A 24 -5.29 6.21 23.23
N ASP A 25 -5.40 4.97 22.74
CA ASP A 25 -5.17 4.66 21.32
C ASP A 25 -6.21 5.37 20.44
N ARG A 26 -7.48 5.43 20.91
CA ARG A 26 -8.54 6.13 20.19
C ARG A 26 -8.27 7.63 20.10
N VAL A 27 -7.92 8.24 21.22
CA VAL A 27 -7.59 9.69 21.28
C VAL A 27 -6.37 10.00 20.41
N PHE A 28 -5.34 9.15 20.45
CA PHE A 28 -4.14 9.30 19.62
C PHE A 28 -4.46 9.23 18.12
N VAL A 29 -5.22 8.22 17.69
CA VAL A 29 -5.58 8.06 16.27
C VAL A 29 -6.48 9.19 15.79
N ILE A 30 -7.49 9.59 16.59
CA ILE A 30 -8.36 10.71 16.24
C ILE A 30 -7.55 12.02 16.21
N GLY A 31 -6.70 12.26 17.21
CA GLY A 31 -5.84 13.44 17.26
C GLY A 31 -4.88 13.50 16.07
N PHE A 32 -4.28 12.36 15.70
CA PHE A 32 -3.42 12.26 14.52
C PHE A 32 -4.18 12.54 13.22
N LEU A 33 -5.40 12.01 13.06
CA LEU A 33 -6.24 12.29 11.90
C LEU A 33 -6.65 13.77 11.84
N VAL A 34 -7.08 14.34 12.96
CA VAL A 34 -7.41 15.78 13.04
C VAL A 34 -6.20 16.63 12.68
N PHE A 35 -5.01 16.29 13.19
CA PHE A 35 -3.76 16.96 12.83
C PHE A 35 -3.49 16.86 11.32
N ALA A 36 -3.59 15.66 10.74
CA ALA A 36 -3.35 15.43 9.32
C ALA A 36 -4.35 16.16 8.41
N PHE A 37 -5.64 16.21 8.78
CA PHE A 37 -6.67 16.89 7.98
C PHE A 37 -6.73 18.41 8.20
N ALA A 38 -6.53 18.88 9.42
CA ALA A 38 -6.76 20.29 9.78
C ALA A 38 -5.46 21.12 9.86
N VAL A 39 -4.35 20.53 10.31
CA VAL A 39 -3.11 21.30 10.59
C VAL A 39 -2.13 21.21 9.42
N VAL A 40 -1.89 20.01 8.91
CA VAL A 40 -0.91 19.78 7.82
C VAL A 40 -1.20 20.61 6.56
N PRO A 41 -2.46 20.78 6.10
CA PRO A 41 -2.75 21.58 4.90
C PRO A 41 -2.34 23.05 5.00
N PHE A 42 -2.21 23.62 6.21
CA PHE A 42 -1.84 25.01 6.42
C PHE A 42 -0.34 25.22 6.67
N ILE A 43 0.37 24.22 7.16
CA ILE A 43 1.79 24.33 7.54
C ILE A 43 2.72 23.79 6.44
N ALA A 44 2.30 22.75 5.74
CA ALA A 44 3.16 22.06 4.78
C ALA A 44 3.37 22.89 3.50
N THR A 45 4.59 22.88 2.98
CA THR A 45 4.95 23.52 1.72
C THR A 45 4.47 22.71 0.52
N GLU A 46 4.36 23.34 -0.65
CA GLU A 46 4.00 22.66 -1.89
C GLU A 46 4.93 21.50 -2.23
N TYR A 47 6.23 21.67 -2.01
CA TYR A 47 7.24 20.63 -2.18
C TYR A 47 6.93 19.42 -1.27
N PHE A 48 6.60 19.66 -0.01
CA PHE A 48 6.32 18.61 0.96
C PHE A 48 5.08 17.80 0.57
N PHE A 49 4.05 18.45 0.04
CA PHE A 49 2.87 17.75 -0.49
C PHE A 49 3.20 16.88 -1.71
N ARG A 50 3.91 17.45 -2.69
CA ARG A 50 4.17 16.75 -3.96
C ARG A 50 5.22 15.66 -3.83
N ALA A 51 6.32 15.92 -3.13
CA ALA A 51 7.45 15.01 -3.08
C ALA A 51 7.35 13.94 -1.98
N ILE A 52 6.63 14.22 -0.88
CA ILE A 52 6.62 13.32 0.28
C ILE A 52 5.21 12.81 0.59
N LEU A 53 4.28 13.69 0.95
CA LEU A 53 3.01 13.27 1.54
C LEU A 53 2.11 12.53 0.56
N THR A 54 1.94 13.05 -0.66
CA THR A 54 1.06 12.43 -1.65
C THR A 54 1.58 11.06 -2.09
N PRO A 55 2.84 10.88 -2.53
CA PRO A 55 3.36 9.56 -2.88
C PRO A 55 3.38 8.60 -1.68
N PHE A 56 3.72 9.09 -0.48
CA PHE A 56 3.67 8.29 0.75
C PHE A 56 2.28 7.70 1.01
N LEU A 57 1.23 8.52 0.96
CA LEU A 57 -0.13 8.05 1.22
C LEU A 57 -0.62 7.06 0.15
N ILE A 58 -0.36 7.34 -1.13
CA ILE A 58 -0.78 6.44 -2.23
C ILE A 58 -0.05 5.10 -2.12
N LEU A 59 1.26 5.12 -1.92
CA LEU A 59 2.05 3.90 -1.78
C LEU A 59 1.72 3.14 -0.49
N SER A 60 1.29 3.84 0.57
CA SER A 60 0.77 3.19 1.77
C SER A 60 -0.50 2.37 1.49
N ILE A 61 -1.41 2.86 0.62
CA ILE A 61 -2.60 2.09 0.20
C ILE A 61 -2.17 0.83 -0.56
N ALA A 62 -1.23 0.95 -1.50
CA ALA A 62 -0.71 -0.20 -2.24
C ALA A 62 0.00 -1.21 -1.31
N ALA A 63 0.83 -0.70 -0.38
CA ALA A 63 1.51 -1.52 0.62
C ALA A 63 0.51 -2.22 1.58
N LEU A 64 -0.59 -1.55 1.97
CA LEU A 64 -1.68 -2.19 2.73
C LEU A 64 -2.28 -3.37 1.96
N GLY A 65 -2.59 -3.16 0.68
CA GLY A 65 -3.12 -4.22 -0.19
C GLY A 65 -2.15 -5.40 -0.27
N LEU A 66 -0.88 -5.15 -0.56
CA LEU A 66 0.14 -6.19 -0.66
C LEU A 66 0.38 -6.88 0.70
N ASN A 67 0.33 -6.13 1.81
CA ASN A 67 0.52 -6.69 3.14
C ASN A 67 -0.64 -7.61 3.57
N ILE A 68 -1.87 -7.35 3.11
CA ILE A 68 -2.99 -8.30 3.29
C ILE A 68 -2.63 -9.64 2.64
N LEU A 69 -2.08 -9.63 1.44
CA LEU A 69 -1.74 -10.84 0.71
C LEU A 69 -0.50 -11.53 1.29
N VAL A 70 0.60 -10.80 1.44
CA VAL A 70 1.90 -11.36 1.88
C VAL A 70 1.92 -11.56 3.39
N GLY A 71 1.54 -10.53 4.15
CA GLY A 71 1.69 -10.52 5.60
C GLY A 71 0.62 -11.31 6.34
N TYR A 72 -0.65 -11.19 5.92
CA TYR A 72 -1.76 -11.87 6.59
C TYR A 72 -2.09 -13.24 5.98
N CYS A 73 -1.91 -13.44 4.67
CA CYS A 73 -2.25 -14.71 4.00
C CYS A 73 -1.02 -15.54 3.60
N GLY A 74 0.20 -14.99 3.70
CA GLY A 74 1.43 -15.71 3.37
C GLY A 74 1.67 -15.96 1.88
N GLN A 75 1.02 -15.18 1.00
CA GLN A 75 1.11 -15.35 -0.44
C GLN A 75 2.01 -14.26 -1.05
N VAL A 76 3.22 -14.61 -1.46
CA VAL A 76 4.15 -13.65 -2.09
C VAL A 76 3.70 -13.34 -3.51
N SER A 77 3.58 -12.06 -3.85
CA SER A 77 3.27 -11.58 -5.20
C SER A 77 4.33 -10.61 -5.69
N LEU A 78 4.83 -10.82 -6.91
CA LEU A 78 5.76 -9.95 -7.61
C LEU A 78 5.11 -9.22 -8.81
N GLY A 79 3.79 -9.32 -8.95
CA GLY A 79 3.01 -8.68 -10.02
C GLY A 79 2.25 -7.45 -9.57
N THR A 80 2.59 -6.87 -8.44
CA THR A 80 1.81 -5.78 -7.81
C THR A 80 1.81 -4.52 -8.68
N GLY A 81 2.91 -4.20 -9.35
CA GLY A 81 2.99 -3.08 -10.29
C GLY A 81 2.02 -3.24 -11.46
N GLY A 82 1.89 -4.45 -12.03
CA GLY A 82 0.92 -4.73 -13.08
C GLY A 82 -0.52 -4.53 -12.63
N PHE A 83 -0.87 -4.92 -11.41
CA PHE A 83 -2.21 -4.65 -10.87
C PHE A 83 -2.43 -3.15 -10.58
N MET A 84 -1.39 -2.38 -10.22
CA MET A 84 -1.46 -0.91 -10.20
C MET A 84 -1.73 -0.36 -11.60
N ALA A 85 -1.03 -0.86 -12.63
CA ALA A 85 -1.25 -0.47 -14.02
C ALA A 85 -2.70 -0.76 -14.46
N VAL A 86 -3.24 -1.94 -14.14
CA VAL A 86 -4.66 -2.27 -14.41
C VAL A 86 -5.58 -1.21 -13.83
N GLY A 87 -5.36 -0.82 -12.55
CA GLY A 87 -6.14 0.23 -11.90
C GLY A 87 -6.00 1.59 -12.60
N ALA A 88 -4.79 1.98 -12.97
CA ALA A 88 -4.51 3.25 -13.66
C ALA A 88 -5.18 3.32 -15.05
N TYR A 89 -5.02 2.29 -15.88
CA TYR A 89 -5.61 2.25 -17.22
C TYR A 89 -7.12 2.03 -17.20
N ALA A 90 -7.65 1.28 -16.25
CA ALA A 90 -9.09 1.15 -16.03
C ALA A 90 -9.71 2.48 -15.64
N ALA A 91 -9.10 3.22 -14.70
CA ALA A 91 -9.56 4.56 -14.33
C ALA A 91 -9.53 5.53 -15.50
N TYR A 92 -8.46 5.52 -16.30
CA TYR A 92 -8.34 6.34 -17.51
C TYR A 92 -9.47 6.06 -18.50
N ASN A 93 -9.67 4.79 -18.84
CA ASN A 93 -10.69 4.39 -19.80
C ASN A 93 -12.10 4.72 -19.32
N LEU A 94 -12.39 4.55 -18.03
CA LEU A 94 -13.68 4.93 -17.43
C LEU A 94 -13.87 6.45 -17.46
N ALA A 95 -12.88 7.22 -17.05
CA ALA A 95 -12.99 8.69 -17.02
C ALA A 95 -13.12 9.33 -18.40
N VAL A 96 -12.44 8.78 -19.41
CA VAL A 96 -12.50 9.31 -20.80
C VAL A 96 -13.79 8.90 -21.50
N ARG A 97 -14.26 7.67 -21.29
CA ARG A 97 -15.43 7.15 -22.01
C ARG A 97 -16.76 7.43 -21.33
N GLN A 98 -16.73 7.66 -20.02
CA GLN A 98 -17.90 7.98 -19.19
C GLN A 98 -17.63 9.22 -18.33
N PRO A 99 -17.54 10.42 -18.94
CA PRO A 99 -17.20 11.65 -18.22
C PRO A 99 -18.25 12.07 -17.18
N GLU A 100 -19.46 11.50 -17.24
CA GLU A 100 -20.53 11.77 -16.26
C GLU A 100 -20.25 11.10 -14.88
N LEU A 101 -19.37 10.10 -14.83
CA LEU A 101 -19.07 9.40 -13.59
C LEU A 101 -18.17 10.24 -12.69
N ASN A 102 -18.58 10.35 -11.42
CA ASN A 102 -17.74 10.96 -10.40
C ASN A 102 -16.41 10.21 -10.27
N LEU A 103 -15.31 10.93 -10.16
CA LEU A 103 -13.95 10.38 -10.12
C LEU A 103 -13.74 9.42 -8.94
N VAL A 104 -14.42 9.62 -7.80
CA VAL A 104 -14.40 8.69 -6.66
C VAL A 104 -14.94 7.33 -7.07
N VAL A 105 -16.05 7.31 -7.80
CA VAL A 105 -16.66 6.07 -8.31
C VAL A 105 -15.75 5.41 -9.34
N VAL A 106 -15.12 6.21 -10.22
CA VAL A 106 -14.15 5.72 -11.21
C VAL A 106 -12.99 5.00 -10.52
N PHE A 107 -12.44 5.53 -9.44
CA PHE A 107 -11.34 4.88 -8.72
C PHE A 107 -11.75 3.59 -8.02
N LEU A 108 -12.96 3.54 -7.46
CA LEU A 108 -13.50 2.30 -6.88
C LEU A 108 -13.75 1.23 -7.95
N LEU A 109 -14.31 1.62 -9.09
CA LEU A 109 -14.51 0.72 -10.23
C LEU A 109 -13.18 0.24 -10.82
N ALA A 110 -12.16 1.10 -10.89
CA ALA A 110 -10.81 0.72 -11.30
C ALA A 110 -10.21 -0.33 -10.34
N GLY A 111 -10.43 -0.17 -9.03
CA GLY A 111 -10.08 -1.18 -8.04
C GLY A 111 -10.79 -2.51 -8.28
N LEU A 112 -12.10 -2.48 -8.63
CA LEU A 112 -12.85 -3.68 -8.98
C LEU A 112 -12.34 -4.33 -10.27
N CYS A 113 -11.98 -3.56 -11.29
CA CYS A 113 -11.35 -4.08 -12.51
C CYS A 113 -10.02 -4.79 -12.17
N SER A 114 -9.19 -4.16 -11.33
CA SER A 114 -7.96 -4.80 -10.85
C SER A 114 -8.23 -6.07 -10.05
N THR A 115 -9.31 -6.11 -9.26
CA THR A 115 -9.76 -7.32 -8.55
C THR A 115 -10.09 -8.44 -9.52
N VAL A 116 -10.87 -8.17 -10.57
CA VAL A 116 -11.24 -9.17 -11.57
C VAL A 116 -10.00 -9.75 -12.25
N VAL A 117 -9.09 -8.88 -12.70
CA VAL A 117 -7.82 -9.31 -13.31
C VAL A 117 -6.98 -10.08 -12.30
N GLY A 118 -6.89 -9.61 -11.05
CA GLY A 118 -6.20 -10.30 -9.97
C GLY A 118 -6.75 -11.70 -9.72
N VAL A 119 -8.06 -11.86 -9.68
CA VAL A 119 -8.70 -13.18 -9.52
C VAL A 119 -8.41 -14.10 -10.71
N ILE A 120 -8.47 -13.58 -11.95
CA ILE A 120 -8.16 -14.36 -13.16
C ILE A 120 -6.73 -14.93 -13.10
N PHE A 121 -5.75 -14.11 -12.74
CA PHE A 121 -4.36 -14.58 -12.58
C PHE A 121 -4.15 -15.34 -11.26
N GLY A 122 -4.93 -15.04 -10.23
CA GLY A 122 -4.90 -15.70 -8.94
C GLY A 122 -5.30 -17.17 -9.00
N ILE A 123 -6.38 -17.52 -9.72
CA ILE A 123 -6.90 -18.89 -9.77
C ILE A 123 -5.84 -19.92 -10.24
N PRO A 124 -5.13 -19.72 -11.36
CA PRO A 124 -4.08 -20.65 -11.77
C PRO A 124 -2.89 -20.65 -10.81
N SER A 125 -2.49 -19.48 -10.33
CA SER A 125 -1.32 -19.32 -9.48
C SER A 125 -1.49 -19.93 -8.09
N LEU A 126 -2.70 -19.94 -7.54
CA LEU A 126 -3.02 -20.54 -6.24
C LEU A 126 -3.04 -22.07 -6.21
N ARG A 127 -3.06 -22.71 -7.38
CA ARG A 127 -2.85 -24.17 -7.49
C ARG A 127 -1.39 -24.56 -7.30
N ILE A 128 -0.49 -23.59 -7.42
CA ILE A 128 0.95 -23.76 -7.31
C ILE A 128 1.37 -23.35 -5.90
N LYS A 129 2.15 -24.15 -5.20
CA LYS A 129 2.59 -23.88 -3.82
C LYS A 129 3.95 -23.20 -3.78
N GLY A 130 4.16 -22.35 -2.76
CA GLY A 130 5.47 -21.78 -2.44
C GLY A 130 5.96 -20.71 -3.41
N PHE A 131 7.24 -20.75 -3.74
CA PHE A 131 7.93 -19.76 -4.57
C PHE A 131 7.38 -19.64 -5.99
N TYR A 132 6.83 -20.71 -6.54
CA TYR A 132 6.24 -20.70 -7.89
C TYR A 132 5.07 -19.73 -8.04
N LEU A 133 4.36 -19.41 -6.96
CA LEU A 133 3.32 -18.40 -6.97
C LEU A 133 3.90 -17.00 -7.28
N ALA A 134 5.04 -16.65 -6.69
CA ALA A 134 5.74 -15.41 -6.98
C ALA A 134 6.15 -15.32 -8.45
N VAL A 135 6.66 -16.41 -9.01
CA VAL A 135 7.02 -16.50 -10.45
C VAL A 135 5.79 -16.35 -11.35
N ALA A 136 4.66 -16.97 -10.99
CA ALA A 136 3.42 -16.85 -11.76
C ALA A 136 2.88 -15.40 -11.76
N THR A 137 2.95 -14.71 -10.62
CA THR A 137 2.54 -13.29 -10.55
C THR A 137 3.53 -12.37 -11.26
N LEU A 138 4.81 -12.72 -11.31
CA LEU A 138 5.81 -12.01 -12.12
C LEU A 138 5.53 -12.19 -13.63
N ALA A 139 5.15 -13.39 -14.04
CA ALA A 139 4.73 -13.64 -15.43
C ALA A 139 3.46 -12.82 -15.79
N ALA A 140 2.51 -12.70 -14.84
CA ALA A 140 1.35 -11.83 -15.00
C ALA A 140 1.74 -10.35 -15.18
N GLN A 141 2.75 -9.87 -14.43
CA GLN A 141 3.30 -8.51 -14.60
C GLN A 141 3.78 -8.28 -16.03
N PHE A 142 4.66 -9.14 -16.56
CA PHE A 142 5.16 -9.00 -17.93
C PHE A 142 4.07 -9.11 -18.99
N PHE A 143 3.07 -9.97 -18.75
CA PHE A 143 1.93 -10.06 -19.66
C PHE A 143 1.11 -8.77 -19.65
N LEU A 144 0.84 -8.18 -18.51
CA LEU A 144 0.11 -6.92 -18.40
C LEU A 144 0.89 -5.76 -19.02
N ASP A 145 2.19 -5.67 -18.79
CA ASP A 145 3.06 -4.67 -19.43
C ASP A 145 3.01 -4.78 -20.95
N TRP A 146 3.13 -6.00 -21.48
CA TRP A 146 2.97 -6.28 -22.91
C TRP A 146 1.58 -5.89 -23.43
N ALA A 147 0.52 -6.22 -22.68
CA ALA A 147 -0.85 -5.94 -23.08
C ALA A 147 -1.13 -4.43 -23.16
N PHE A 148 -0.66 -3.64 -22.20
CA PHE A 148 -0.85 -2.20 -22.20
C PHE A 148 -0.06 -1.50 -23.30
N ILE A 149 1.09 -2.02 -23.71
CA ILE A 149 1.87 -1.48 -24.84
C ILE A 149 1.23 -1.88 -26.19
N ARG A 150 0.76 -3.12 -26.30
CA ARG A 150 0.35 -3.70 -27.59
C ARG A 150 -1.10 -3.45 -27.96
N ILE A 151 -1.98 -3.39 -26.98
CA ILE A 151 -3.42 -3.24 -27.22
C ILE A 151 -3.78 -1.75 -27.16
N ALA A 152 -3.91 -1.12 -28.32
CA ALA A 152 -4.17 0.30 -28.48
C ALA A 152 -5.49 0.78 -27.83
N TRP A 153 -6.40 -0.14 -27.51
CA TRP A 153 -7.65 0.17 -26.82
C TRP A 153 -7.42 0.72 -25.39
N PHE A 154 -6.42 0.26 -24.68
CA PHE A 154 -6.12 0.73 -23.31
C PHE A 154 -5.57 2.15 -23.30
N THR A 155 -4.85 2.54 -24.35
CA THR A 155 -4.18 3.83 -24.47
C THR A 155 -4.94 4.81 -25.36
N ASN A 156 -6.20 4.51 -25.71
CA ASN A 156 -7.03 5.28 -26.62
C ASN A 156 -6.32 5.60 -27.97
N ASN A 157 -5.67 4.57 -28.54
CA ASN A 157 -4.90 4.63 -29.78
C ASN A 157 -3.69 5.58 -29.75
N SER A 158 -3.14 5.87 -28.57
CA SER A 158 -1.88 6.60 -28.46
C SER A 158 -0.73 5.78 -29.03
N SER A 159 0.01 6.35 -29.99
CA SER A 159 1.14 5.67 -30.63
C SER A 159 2.33 5.43 -29.70
N SER A 160 2.48 6.26 -28.67
CA SER A 160 3.54 6.16 -27.66
C SER A 160 3.16 5.30 -26.44
N GLY A 161 1.89 4.86 -26.34
CA GLY A 161 1.38 4.20 -25.12
C GLY A 161 1.21 5.14 -23.92
N SER A 162 1.59 6.41 -24.06
CA SER A 162 1.46 7.43 -23.04
C SER A 162 0.03 7.97 -23.02
N VAL A 163 -0.52 8.15 -21.83
CA VAL A 163 -1.85 8.73 -21.59
C VAL A 163 -1.76 9.83 -20.54
N SER A 164 -2.64 10.84 -20.66
CA SER A 164 -2.72 11.94 -19.72
C SER A 164 -4.06 11.92 -19.00
N ALA A 165 -4.02 12.12 -17.67
CA ALA A 165 -5.23 12.18 -16.86
C ALA A 165 -6.11 13.36 -17.28
N PRO A 166 -7.44 13.17 -17.41
CA PRO A 166 -8.35 14.28 -17.46
C PRO A 166 -8.30 15.09 -16.15
N PRO A 167 -8.84 16.33 -16.14
CA PRO A 167 -8.89 17.15 -14.94
C PRO A 167 -9.54 16.40 -13.77
N LEU A 168 -8.98 16.59 -12.56
CA LEU A 168 -9.50 15.98 -11.34
C LEU A 168 -10.78 16.71 -10.90
N GLU A 169 -11.94 16.26 -11.38
CA GLU A 169 -13.24 16.81 -10.98
C GLU A 169 -13.96 15.89 -10.00
N ILE A 170 -14.27 16.43 -8.82
CA ILE A 170 -14.95 15.68 -7.76
C ILE A 170 -16.24 16.46 -7.45
N PHE A 171 -17.40 15.88 -7.70
CA PHE A 171 -18.72 16.51 -7.52
C PHE A 171 -18.82 17.92 -8.16
N GLY A 172 -18.23 18.10 -9.35
CA GLY A 172 -18.21 19.38 -10.05
C GLY A 172 -17.14 20.39 -9.57
N TYR A 173 -16.30 19.96 -8.62
CA TYR A 173 -15.19 20.77 -8.10
C TYR A 173 -13.88 20.30 -8.71
N VAL A 174 -13.13 21.22 -9.35
CA VAL A 174 -11.83 20.90 -9.94
C VAL A 174 -10.74 20.96 -8.86
N VAL A 175 -10.10 19.85 -8.57
CA VAL A 175 -9.03 19.70 -7.58
C VAL A 175 -7.69 20.01 -8.24
N GLN A 176 -7.19 21.24 -8.09
CA GLN A 176 -5.91 21.66 -8.68
C GLN A 176 -4.79 21.85 -7.66
N GLY A 177 -5.12 22.31 -6.47
CA GLY A 177 -4.14 22.63 -5.43
C GLY A 177 -3.45 21.41 -4.83
N PRO A 178 -2.14 21.48 -4.51
CA PRO A 178 -1.40 20.38 -3.87
C PRO A 178 -2.02 19.95 -2.54
N ALA A 179 -2.47 20.89 -1.72
CA ALA A 179 -3.15 20.60 -0.46
C ALA A 179 -4.49 19.88 -0.67
N GLN A 180 -5.26 20.25 -1.71
CA GLN A 180 -6.51 19.58 -2.04
C GLN A 180 -6.28 18.15 -2.51
N LYS A 181 -5.26 17.91 -3.36
CA LYS A 181 -4.83 16.58 -3.78
C LYS A 181 -4.40 15.72 -2.60
N TYR A 182 -3.64 16.29 -1.67
CA TYR A 182 -3.25 15.63 -0.43
C TYR A 182 -4.47 15.23 0.40
N LEU A 183 -5.41 16.15 0.67
CA LEU A 183 -6.62 15.85 1.44
C LEU A 183 -7.46 14.74 0.81
N PHE A 184 -7.57 14.75 -0.51
CA PHE A 184 -8.27 13.72 -1.26
C PHE A 184 -7.62 12.34 -1.08
N VAL A 185 -6.30 12.24 -1.25
CA VAL A 185 -5.57 10.99 -1.04
C VAL A 185 -5.58 10.56 0.42
N LEU A 186 -5.50 11.50 1.37
CA LEU A 186 -5.57 11.22 2.80
C LEU A 186 -6.92 10.60 3.19
N ALA A 187 -8.02 11.06 2.59
CA ALA A 187 -9.34 10.46 2.79
C ALA A 187 -9.37 9.00 2.33
N PHE A 188 -8.85 8.72 1.12
CA PHE A 188 -8.72 7.34 0.62
C PHE A 188 -7.83 6.48 1.53
N ALA A 189 -6.66 6.98 1.93
CA ALA A 189 -5.74 6.26 2.80
C ALA A 189 -6.34 5.96 4.18
N SER A 190 -7.08 6.91 4.74
CA SER A 190 -7.78 6.74 6.02
C SER A 190 -8.88 5.67 5.94
N ILE A 191 -9.71 5.73 4.90
CA ILE A 191 -10.74 4.71 4.65
C ILE A 191 -10.10 3.35 4.39
N ALA A 192 -9.06 3.30 3.57
CA ALA A 192 -8.32 2.08 3.26
C ALA A 192 -7.75 1.42 4.54
N ALA A 193 -7.15 2.22 5.43
CA ALA A 193 -6.62 1.73 6.71
C ALA A 193 -7.72 1.18 7.63
N LEU A 194 -8.88 1.86 7.71
CA LEU A 194 -10.03 1.41 8.50
C LEU A 194 -10.62 0.10 7.94
N VAL A 195 -10.80 0.03 6.62
CA VAL A 195 -11.29 -1.18 5.94
C VAL A 195 -10.33 -2.34 6.14
N ALA A 196 -9.03 -2.14 5.91
CA ALA A 196 -7.99 -3.16 6.12
C ALA A 196 -7.99 -3.67 7.57
N ARG A 197 -8.09 -2.75 8.56
CA ARG A 197 -8.14 -3.13 9.97
C ARG A 197 -9.39 -3.93 10.31
N ASN A 198 -10.53 -3.55 9.77
CA ASN A 198 -11.77 -4.28 10.01
C ASN A 198 -11.74 -5.68 9.38
N LEU A 199 -11.26 -5.79 8.15
CA LEU A 199 -11.11 -7.08 7.46
C LEU A 199 -10.15 -8.02 8.19
N THR A 200 -8.99 -7.53 8.62
CA THR A 200 -7.97 -8.36 9.27
C THR A 200 -8.39 -8.84 10.66
N ARG A 201 -9.26 -8.10 11.38
CA ARG A 201 -9.81 -8.52 12.67
C ARG A 201 -11.07 -9.40 12.52
N GLY A 202 -11.71 -9.37 11.37
CA GLY A 202 -12.91 -10.14 11.07
C GLY A 202 -12.66 -11.64 10.90
N ALA A 203 -13.73 -12.40 10.66
CA ALA A 203 -13.64 -13.84 10.38
C ALA A 203 -12.78 -14.15 9.15
N ILE A 204 -12.85 -13.28 8.13
CA ILE A 204 -12.07 -13.39 6.88
C ILE A 204 -10.58 -13.28 7.19
N GLY A 205 -10.16 -12.26 7.97
CA GLY A 205 -8.75 -12.08 8.34
C GLY A 205 -8.21 -13.23 9.19
N ARG A 206 -9.02 -13.79 10.10
CA ARG A 206 -8.65 -14.97 10.86
C ARG A 206 -8.44 -16.20 9.96
N SER A 207 -9.27 -16.39 8.93
CA SER A 207 -9.09 -17.47 7.96
C SER A 207 -7.82 -17.31 7.13
N TRP A 208 -7.42 -16.07 6.81
CA TRP A 208 -6.16 -15.77 6.13
C TRP A 208 -4.96 -16.14 7.01
N MET A 209 -4.96 -15.70 8.28
CA MET A 209 -3.88 -16.00 9.23
C MET A 209 -3.76 -17.51 9.50
N ALA A 210 -4.87 -18.21 9.69
CA ALA A 210 -4.87 -19.66 9.85
C ALA A 210 -4.26 -20.38 8.63
N THR A 211 -4.60 -19.93 7.41
CA THR A 211 -4.05 -20.50 6.18
C THR A 211 -2.56 -20.16 6.00
N ARG A 212 -2.12 -18.98 6.46
CA ARG A 212 -0.71 -18.59 6.44
C ARG A 212 0.12 -19.46 7.37
N ASP A 213 -0.36 -19.66 8.59
CA ASP A 213 0.40 -20.36 9.63
C ASP A 213 0.48 -21.86 9.35
N MET A 214 -0.62 -22.50 8.95
CA MET A 214 -0.64 -23.92 8.59
C MET A 214 -1.88 -24.26 7.76
N ASP A 215 -1.75 -24.34 6.44
CA ASP A 215 -2.86 -24.55 5.50
C ASP A 215 -3.57 -25.91 5.72
N VAL A 216 -2.83 -26.98 6.05
CA VAL A 216 -3.37 -28.30 6.35
C VAL A 216 -4.21 -28.29 7.64
N ALA A 217 -3.74 -27.64 8.70
CA ALA A 217 -4.50 -27.52 9.95
C ALA A 217 -5.76 -26.67 9.76
N ALA A 218 -5.67 -25.60 8.98
CA ALA A 218 -6.81 -24.77 8.63
C ALA A 218 -7.90 -25.58 7.90
N GLU A 219 -7.54 -26.50 7.02
CA GLU A 219 -8.44 -27.38 6.31
C GLU A 219 -9.18 -28.34 7.26
N VAL A 220 -8.48 -28.91 8.24
CA VAL A 220 -9.06 -29.83 9.25
C VAL A 220 -10.14 -29.13 10.08
N ILE A 221 -10.00 -27.85 10.39
CA ILE A 221 -11.00 -27.06 11.12
C ILE A 221 -12.08 -26.44 10.22
N GLY A 222 -12.12 -26.84 8.92
CA GLY A 222 -13.18 -26.46 7.98
C GLY A 222 -12.92 -25.17 7.19
N ILE A 223 -11.75 -24.56 7.28
CA ILE A 223 -11.35 -23.43 6.43
C ILE A 223 -10.89 -23.99 5.08
N ARG A 224 -11.46 -23.45 3.99
CA ARG A 224 -11.02 -23.81 2.62
C ARG A 224 -9.81 -22.95 2.21
N PRO A 225 -8.58 -23.48 2.13
CA PRO A 225 -7.38 -22.67 1.87
C PRO A 225 -7.44 -21.94 0.54
N LEU A 226 -7.98 -22.57 -0.50
CA LEU A 226 -8.12 -21.95 -1.82
C LEU A 226 -9.01 -20.68 -1.75
N THR A 227 -10.15 -20.76 -1.05
CA THR A 227 -11.06 -19.62 -0.92
C THR A 227 -10.43 -18.51 -0.08
N ALA A 228 -9.73 -18.85 1.00
CA ALA A 228 -9.02 -17.88 1.83
C ALA A 228 -7.93 -17.15 1.02
N LYS A 229 -7.10 -17.88 0.28
CA LYS A 229 -6.05 -17.33 -0.58
C LYS A 229 -6.64 -16.45 -1.69
N LEU A 230 -7.70 -16.89 -2.35
CA LEU A 230 -8.33 -16.15 -3.44
C LEU A 230 -8.98 -14.85 -2.95
N THR A 231 -9.66 -14.88 -1.79
CA THR A 231 -10.24 -13.66 -1.19
C THR A 231 -9.16 -12.66 -0.76
N ALA A 232 -8.03 -13.12 -0.21
CA ALA A 232 -6.89 -12.26 0.10
C ALA A 232 -6.33 -11.63 -1.17
N PHE A 233 -6.19 -12.40 -2.25
CA PHE A 233 -5.71 -11.93 -3.54
C PHE A 233 -6.65 -10.89 -4.16
N ALA A 234 -7.96 -11.15 -4.11
CA ALA A 234 -8.99 -10.23 -4.59
C ALA A 234 -8.97 -8.88 -3.85
N VAL A 235 -8.93 -8.92 -2.50
CA VAL A 235 -8.86 -7.71 -1.67
C VAL A 235 -7.54 -6.97 -1.90
N SER A 236 -6.42 -7.67 -1.96
CA SER A 236 -5.11 -7.09 -2.27
C SER A 236 -5.14 -6.34 -3.59
N SER A 237 -5.61 -7.00 -4.66
CA SER A 237 -5.70 -6.40 -6.01
C SER A 237 -6.63 -5.19 -6.04
N PHE A 238 -7.68 -5.16 -5.24
CA PHE A 238 -8.56 -3.99 -5.11
C PHE A 238 -7.79 -2.77 -4.56
N PHE A 239 -7.12 -2.92 -3.42
CA PHE A 239 -6.33 -1.83 -2.82
C PHE A 239 -5.24 -1.35 -3.75
N VAL A 240 -4.53 -2.28 -4.36
CA VAL A 240 -3.44 -2.00 -5.30
C VAL A 240 -3.97 -1.28 -6.55
N GLY A 241 -5.13 -1.70 -7.08
CA GLY A 241 -5.78 -1.04 -8.22
C GLY A 241 -6.22 0.38 -7.91
N VAL A 242 -6.85 0.61 -6.74
CA VAL A 242 -7.21 1.96 -6.27
C VAL A 242 -5.95 2.83 -6.11
N ALA A 243 -4.89 2.28 -5.53
CA ALA A 243 -3.62 3.00 -5.39
C ALA A 243 -3.00 3.33 -6.77
N GLY A 244 -3.12 2.42 -7.75
CA GLY A 244 -2.68 2.64 -9.12
C GLY A 244 -3.43 3.78 -9.80
N ALA A 245 -4.74 3.84 -9.66
CA ALA A 245 -5.57 4.93 -10.17
C ALA A 245 -5.20 6.28 -9.52
N LEU A 246 -5.05 6.31 -8.19
CA LEU A 246 -4.58 7.50 -7.47
C LEU A 246 -3.17 7.91 -7.88
N TRP A 247 -2.25 6.95 -8.08
CA TRP A 247 -0.89 7.23 -8.52
C TRP A 247 -0.86 7.90 -9.88
N ALA A 248 -1.63 7.38 -10.83
CA ALA A 248 -1.73 7.89 -12.20
C ALA A 248 -2.34 9.30 -12.24
N PHE A 249 -3.50 9.49 -11.61
CA PHE A 249 -4.28 10.73 -11.73
C PHE A 249 -3.80 11.85 -10.82
N VAL A 250 -3.40 11.53 -9.58
CA VAL A 250 -3.08 12.56 -8.59
C VAL A 250 -1.61 12.92 -8.59
N TYR A 251 -0.73 11.91 -8.76
CA TYR A 251 0.72 12.09 -8.66
C TYR A 251 1.39 12.28 -10.02
N LEU A 252 1.21 11.36 -10.96
CA LEU A 252 1.88 11.43 -12.27
C LEU A 252 1.25 12.47 -13.20
N GLY A 253 -0.06 12.47 -13.34
CA GLY A 253 -0.80 13.30 -14.29
C GLY A 253 -0.69 12.81 -15.74
N SER A 254 0.45 12.30 -16.15
CA SER A 254 0.69 11.63 -17.44
C SER A 254 1.60 10.42 -17.19
N TRP A 255 1.30 9.29 -17.80
CA TRP A 255 2.06 8.06 -17.56
C TRP A 255 2.12 7.16 -18.80
N GLU A 256 3.08 6.28 -18.77
CA GLU A 256 3.29 5.18 -19.71
C GLU A 256 3.33 3.84 -18.94
N PRO A 257 3.23 2.68 -19.59
CA PRO A 257 3.26 1.38 -18.93
C PRO A 257 4.49 1.16 -18.04
N LEU A 258 5.65 1.68 -18.44
CA LEU A 258 6.91 1.60 -17.69
C LEU A 258 6.85 2.25 -16.29
N ALA A 259 5.91 3.16 -16.03
CA ALA A 259 5.74 3.74 -14.70
C ALA A 259 5.29 2.72 -13.64
N PHE A 260 4.81 1.54 -14.07
CA PHE A 260 4.30 0.45 -13.24
C PHE A 260 5.08 -0.86 -13.44
N ASP A 261 6.34 -0.77 -13.79
CA ASP A 261 7.22 -1.89 -14.09
C ASP A 261 7.48 -2.83 -12.88
N VAL A 262 8.30 -3.84 -13.10
CA VAL A 262 8.71 -4.80 -12.07
C VAL A 262 9.41 -4.13 -10.89
N ASN A 263 10.16 -3.04 -11.12
CA ASN A 263 10.82 -2.31 -10.04
C ASN A 263 9.81 -1.72 -9.05
N ARG A 264 8.65 -1.28 -9.54
CA ARG A 264 7.54 -0.85 -8.69
C ARG A 264 7.01 -1.99 -7.83
N SER A 265 6.90 -3.20 -8.37
CA SER A 265 6.50 -4.39 -7.61
C SER A 265 7.49 -4.71 -6.49
N PHE A 266 8.79 -4.67 -6.78
CA PHE A 266 9.83 -4.86 -5.76
C PHE A 266 9.81 -3.75 -4.72
N GLN A 267 9.66 -2.50 -5.12
CA GLN A 267 9.58 -1.37 -4.19
C GLN A 267 8.43 -1.56 -3.18
N LEU A 268 7.25 -1.97 -3.65
CA LEU A 268 6.12 -2.26 -2.77
C LEU A 268 6.37 -3.44 -1.85
N LEU A 269 7.01 -4.50 -2.35
CA LEU A 269 7.39 -5.65 -1.53
C LEU A 269 8.36 -5.23 -0.42
N PHE A 270 9.35 -4.40 -0.73
CA PHE A 270 10.31 -3.86 0.23
C PHE A 270 9.64 -3.00 1.30
N MET A 271 8.66 -2.17 0.91
CA MET A 271 7.85 -1.40 1.88
C MET A 271 7.19 -2.33 2.91
N VAL A 272 6.64 -3.46 2.46
CA VAL A 272 5.94 -4.39 3.33
C VAL A 272 6.92 -5.18 4.22
N ILE A 273 8.07 -5.61 3.68
CA ILE A 273 9.09 -6.35 4.43
C ILE A 273 9.74 -5.44 5.50
N ILE A 274 10.23 -4.26 5.10
CA ILE A 274 10.89 -3.31 6.00
C ILE A 274 9.89 -2.78 7.03
N GLY A 275 8.67 -2.48 6.60
CA GLY A 275 7.61 -1.99 7.48
C GLY A 275 7.16 -3.00 8.53
N GLY A 276 7.07 -4.27 8.13
CA GLY A 276 6.66 -5.40 8.97
C GLY A 276 5.44 -6.13 8.45
N LEU A 277 5.65 -7.40 8.13
CA LEU A 277 4.63 -8.32 7.64
C LEU A 277 3.49 -8.50 8.64
N GLY A 278 2.25 -8.43 8.16
CA GLY A 278 1.06 -8.62 9.01
C GLY A 278 0.76 -7.44 9.95
N SER A 279 1.31 -6.25 9.67
CA SER A 279 1.05 -5.04 10.44
C SER A 279 0.54 -3.90 9.55
N ILE A 280 -0.65 -3.37 9.87
CA ILE A 280 -1.21 -2.20 9.16
C ILE A 280 -0.31 -0.98 9.36
N LEU A 281 0.12 -0.72 10.60
CA LEU A 281 1.05 0.36 10.90
C LEU A 281 2.38 0.17 10.15
N GLY A 282 2.84 -1.08 10.04
CA GLY A 282 4.03 -1.43 9.28
C GLY A 282 3.95 -0.99 7.83
N SER A 283 2.81 -1.15 7.16
CA SER A 283 2.64 -0.69 5.78
C SER A 283 2.87 0.82 5.62
N PHE A 284 2.41 1.64 6.57
CA PHE A 284 2.68 3.08 6.58
C PHE A 284 4.14 3.41 6.90
N LEU A 285 4.74 2.74 7.90
CA LEU A 285 6.14 2.97 8.26
C LEU A 285 7.09 2.58 7.13
N GLY A 286 6.82 1.45 6.47
CA GLY A 286 7.61 1.00 5.32
C GLY A 286 7.46 1.93 4.11
N ALA A 287 6.25 2.40 3.83
CA ALA A 287 6.03 3.38 2.76
C ALA A 287 6.73 4.71 3.06
N ALA A 288 6.64 5.21 4.30
CA ALA A 288 7.34 6.42 4.72
C ALA A 288 8.87 6.26 4.54
N PHE A 289 9.41 5.14 5.00
CA PHE A 289 10.84 4.85 4.90
C PHE A 289 11.32 4.83 3.45
N ILE A 290 10.63 4.08 2.58
CA ILE A 290 11.00 3.93 1.17
C ILE A 290 10.83 5.24 0.38
N VAL A 291 9.83 6.07 0.69
CA VAL A 291 9.66 7.39 0.04
C VAL A 291 10.71 8.40 0.52
N MET A 292 11.08 8.35 1.80
CA MET A 292 12.07 9.28 2.36
C MET A 292 13.50 8.91 1.97
N LEU A 293 13.82 7.64 1.76
CA LEU A 293 15.18 7.16 1.52
C LEU A 293 15.84 7.84 0.31
N PRO A 294 15.21 7.90 -0.90
CA PRO A 294 15.79 8.59 -2.04
C PRO A 294 16.04 10.09 -1.78
N LEU A 295 15.11 10.74 -1.07
CA LEU A 295 15.24 12.16 -0.74
C LEU A 295 16.46 12.44 0.15
N VAL A 296 16.66 11.59 1.16
CA VAL A 296 17.83 11.68 2.05
C VAL A 296 19.11 11.40 1.27
N LEU A 297 19.15 10.34 0.47
CA LEU A 297 20.32 9.97 -0.32
C LEU A 297 20.69 11.03 -1.37
N ASN A 298 19.71 11.70 -1.96
CA ASN A 298 19.96 12.79 -2.91
C ASN A 298 20.48 14.08 -2.24
N GLN A 299 20.10 14.35 -0.99
CA GLN A 299 20.54 15.55 -0.27
C GLN A 299 21.89 15.36 0.46
N LEU A 300 22.22 14.13 0.86
CA LEU A 300 23.42 13.79 1.63
C LEU A 300 24.74 14.19 0.94
N PRO A 301 24.96 13.90 -0.36
CA PRO A 301 26.19 14.28 -1.06
C PRO A 301 26.40 15.78 -1.10
N GLY A 302 25.34 16.56 -1.37
CA GLY A 302 25.39 18.02 -1.35
C GLY A 302 25.74 18.58 0.03
N ALA A 303 25.18 18.01 1.10
CA ALA A 303 25.47 18.40 2.47
C ALA A 303 26.91 18.03 2.92
N LEU A 304 27.46 16.94 2.37
CA LEU A 304 28.83 16.48 2.65
C LEU A 304 29.89 17.09 1.69
N GLY A 305 29.47 17.91 0.71
CA GLY A 305 30.37 18.51 -0.27
C GLY A 305 31.00 17.50 -1.23
N LEU A 306 30.41 16.33 -1.42
CA LEU A 306 30.88 15.27 -2.31
C LEU A 306 30.36 15.50 -3.74
N PRO A 307 31.26 15.64 -4.76
CA PRO A 307 30.85 15.83 -6.14
C PRO A 307 30.41 14.49 -6.78
N LEU A 308 29.24 13.95 -6.35
CA LEU A 308 28.69 12.74 -6.94
C LEU A 308 27.79 13.07 -8.12
N SER A 309 27.91 12.28 -9.20
CA SER A 309 27.00 12.40 -10.34
C SER A 309 25.61 11.79 -9.99
N THR A 310 24.57 12.23 -10.70
CA THR A 310 23.20 11.70 -10.52
C THR A 310 23.11 10.19 -10.78
N ALA A 311 23.94 9.68 -11.70
CA ALA A 311 24.04 8.24 -11.96
C ALA A 311 24.60 7.48 -10.75
N MET A 312 25.67 7.97 -10.14
CA MET A 312 26.25 7.36 -8.95
C MET A 312 25.28 7.38 -7.76
N ILE A 313 24.48 8.44 -7.63
CA ILE A 313 23.45 8.53 -6.58
C ILE A 313 22.37 7.44 -6.79
N SER A 314 21.94 7.21 -8.03
CA SER A 314 20.98 6.16 -8.37
C SER A 314 21.52 4.75 -8.08
N ASP A 315 22.80 4.52 -8.36
CA ASP A 315 23.46 3.24 -8.08
C ASP A 315 23.58 3.02 -6.56
N ILE A 316 23.96 4.06 -5.80
CA ILE A 316 24.01 4.03 -4.33
C ILE A 316 22.60 3.77 -3.75
N GLU A 317 21.57 4.39 -4.31
CA GLU A 317 20.17 4.16 -3.91
C GLU A 317 19.81 2.68 -4.06
N SER A 318 20.09 2.08 -5.21
CA SER A 318 19.83 0.66 -5.47
C SER A 318 20.61 -0.26 -4.52
N MET A 319 21.87 0.05 -4.26
CA MET A 319 22.70 -0.68 -3.27
C MET A 319 22.16 -0.53 -1.84
N ALA A 320 21.72 0.68 -1.47
CA ALA A 320 21.13 0.95 -0.17
C ALA A 320 19.85 0.16 0.04
N PHE A 321 18.96 0.12 -0.96
CA PHE A 321 17.75 -0.72 -0.89
C PHE A 321 18.09 -2.19 -0.68
N GLY A 322 19.01 -2.75 -1.48
CA GLY A 322 19.42 -4.16 -1.34
C GLY A 322 20.03 -4.46 0.03
N SER A 323 20.94 -3.59 0.50
CA SER A 323 21.60 -3.75 1.80
C SER A 323 20.61 -3.65 2.97
N LEU A 324 19.67 -2.72 2.91
CA LEU A 324 18.64 -2.54 3.93
C LEU A 324 17.70 -3.74 4.01
N ILE A 325 17.34 -4.33 2.87
CA ILE A 325 16.51 -5.54 2.85
C ILE A 325 17.23 -6.68 3.57
N ILE A 326 18.49 -6.92 3.22
CA ILE A 326 19.31 -7.96 3.85
C ILE A 326 19.44 -7.69 5.35
N PHE A 327 19.69 -6.46 5.73
CA PHE A 327 19.78 -6.04 7.12
C PHE A 327 18.48 -6.33 7.89
N PHE A 328 17.33 -5.90 7.38
CA PHE A 328 16.05 -6.12 8.05
C PHE A 328 15.67 -7.61 8.11
N LEU A 329 15.93 -8.38 7.06
CA LEU A 329 15.64 -9.82 7.07
C LEU A 329 16.46 -10.59 8.11
N ILE A 330 17.72 -10.16 8.37
CA ILE A 330 18.62 -10.83 9.31
C ILE A 330 18.40 -10.31 10.74
N VAL A 331 18.35 -8.99 10.93
CA VAL A 331 18.39 -8.37 12.26
C VAL A 331 17.00 -8.23 12.86
N GLU A 332 16.01 -7.81 12.07
CA GLU A 332 14.65 -7.57 12.55
C GLU A 332 13.59 -8.06 11.54
N PRO A 333 13.38 -9.38 11.44
CA PRO A 333 12.47 -9.97 10.45
C PRO A 333 11.00 -9.54 10.62
N ARG A 334 10.65 -8.93 11.76
CA ARG A 334 9.32 -8.35 12.00
C ARG A 334 9.22 -6.86 11.63
N GLY A 335 10.31 -6.27 11.14
CA GLY A 335 10.36 -4.91 10.60
C GLY A 335 10.14 -3.78 11.60
N LEU A 336 9.98 -2.56 11.06
CA LEU A 336 9.81 -1.32 11.84
C LEU A 336 8.61 -1.36 12.80
N ALA A 337 7.55 -2.09 12.45
CA ALA A 337 6.37 -2.23 13.31
C ALA A 337 6.71 -2.85 14.68
N ARG A 338 7.65 -3.79 14.73
CA ARG A 338 8.11 -4.37 16.00
C ARG A 338 8.95 -3.39 16.82
N LEU A 339 9.84 -2.63 16.16
CA LEU A 339 10.61 -1.58 16.84
C LEU A 339 9.66 -0.56 17.48
N TRP A 340 8.60 -0.18 16.79
CA TRP A 340 7.54 0.66 17.34
C TRP A 340 6.85 0.02 18.57
N ALA A 341 6.51 -1.28 18.48
CA ALA A 341 5.89 -2.01 19.58
C ALA A 341 6.80 -2.06 20.81
N ILE A 342 8.11 -2.34 20.63
CA ILE A 342 9.11 -2.33 21.72
C ILE A 342 9.24 -0.93 22.32
N GLY A 343 9.28 0.12 21.49
CA GLY A 343 9.30 1.51 21.95
C GLY A 343 8.08 1.85 22.79
N LYS A 344 6.89 1.47 22.34
CA LYS A 344 5.62 1.64 23.07
C LYS A 344 5.63 0.87 24.41
N GLU A 345 6.16 -0.33 24.44
CA GLU A 345 6.28 -1.14 25.67
C GLU A 345 7.23 -0.49 26.68
N LYS A 346 8.40 -0.01 26.25
CA LYS A 346 9.34 0.72 27.11
C LYS A 346 8.72 2.01 27.67
N LEU A 347 7.99 2.77 26.86
CA LEU A 347 7.27 3.96 27.31
C LEU A 347 6.16 3.62 28.31
N ARG A 348 5.54 2.45 28.20
CA ARG A 348 4.55 1.96 29.14
C ARG A 348 5.15 1.64 30.51
N LEU A 349 6.35 1.07 30.52
CA LEU A 349 7.06 0.70 31.76
C LEU A 349 7.73 1.91 32.43
N TRP A 350 7.95 3.01 31.72
CA TRP A 350 8.54 4.22 32.28
C TRP A 350 7.58 4.87 33.33
N PRO A 351 8.03 5.33 34.55
CA PRO A 351 9.43 5.49 35.01
C PRO A 351 10.03 4.31 35.76
N PHE A 352 9.40 3.15 35.81
CA PHE A 352 9.88 1.98 36.54
C PHE A 352 10.34 0.89 35.56
N PRO A 353 11.59 0.92 35.07
CA PRO A 353 12.16 -0.17 34.30
C PRO A 353 12.43 -1.35 35.24
N HIS A 354 11.77 -2.45 34.98
CA HIS A 354 12.12 -3.76 35.57
C HIS A 354 12.84 -4.58 34.52
#